data_5fcdce776dc68710ce20761c79e7f3fd
#
_entry.id   5fcdce776dc68710ce20761c79e7f3fd
#
_cell.length_a   1.000
_cell.length_b   1.000
_cell.length_c   1.000
_cell.angle_alpha   90.00
_cell.angle_beta   90.00
_cell.angle_gamma   90.00
#
_symmetry.space_group_name_H-M   'P 1'
#
loop_
_entity.id
_entity.type
_entity.pdbx_description
1 polymer ?
#
loop_
_entity_poly.entity_id
_entity_poly.type
_entity_poly.pdbx_seq_one_letter_code
_entity_poly.pdbx_strand_id
1 'polypeptide(L)'
;MEVLAERKQVVTSLGQPMSDADFIKEYGTRARNMGFHSLTSTAAPTMRNTLKVVVDRTTTLKEGDNVVLRLLETAKVQGLRIPRQSRLIASAKIEGNRMHLLIKSIEVDGHIIAVKLSAYDTDGQEGVYIPGSEDINALKEVGANIGGSMGTSFTFASSAKDQIISEAARGVMQGASQLLQKKLRTVKVTLKGGYRLFLVQSK
;
A
#
# COMPACT_ATOMS: atom_id res chain seq x y z
N MET A 1 -15.61 -83.39 27.81
CA MET A 1 -16.63 -83.11 26.85
C MET A 1 -17.52 -82.00 27.43
N GLU A 2 -17.21 -80.82 27.13
CA GLU A 2 -18.14 -79.68 27.21
C GLU A 2 -17.37 -78.36 27.06
N VAL A 3 -17.08 -78.10 25.85
CA VAL A 3 -16.45 -76.79 25.48
C VAL A 3 -17.13 -76.36 24.19
N LEU A 4 -18.35 -75.89 24.29
CA LEU A 4 -19.01 -75.29 23.12
C LEU A 4 -20.31 -74.54 23.47
N ALA A 5 -20.28 -73.62 24.46
CA ALA A 5 -21.42 -72.79 24.73
C ALA A 5 -21.09 -71.34 25.09
N GLU A 6 -19.94 -70.83 24.64
CA GLU A 6 -19.60 -69.43 24.86
C GLU A 6 -19.21 -68.71 23.56
N ARG A 7 -20.13 -68.72 22.63
CA ARG A 7 -20.05 -67.84 21.48
C ARG A 7 -21.43 -67.39 21.10
N LYS A 8 -21.97 -66.45 21.84
CA LYS A 8 -23.02 -65.58 21.33
C LYS A 8 -23.34 -64.47 22.33
N GLN A 9 -22.42 -63.59 22.52
CA GLN A 9 -22.80 -62.22 22.84
C GLN A 9 -22.20 -61.32 21.78
N VAL A 10 -22.77 -61.39 20.61
CA VAL A 10 -22.50 -60.48 19.52
C VAL A 10 -23.69 -59.54 19.51
N VAL A 11 -23.41 -58.30 20.00
CA VAL A 11 -24.10 -57.09 19.59
C VAL A 11 -25.63 -57.17 19.48
N THR A 12 -26.29 -57.14 20.61
CA THR A 12 -27.73 -56.81 20.70
C THR A 12 -27.96 -55.50 21.43
N SER A 13 -27.22 -54.50 21.09
CA SER A 13 -27.47 -53.14 21.58
C SER A 13 -27.62 -52.13 20.43
N LEU A 14 -28.15 -52.56 19.32
CA LEU A 14 -28.91 -51.62 18.50
C LEU A 14 -30.27 -51.49 19.19
N GLY A 15 -30.34 -50.53 20.10
CA GLY A 15 -31.64 -50.13 20.66
C GLY A 15 -32.61 -49.92 19.51
N GLN A 16 -33.89 -50.25 19.75
CA GLN A 16 -34.94 -50.02 18.76
C GLN A 16 -34.77 -48.60 18.20
N PRO A 17 -34.94 -48.39 16.89
CA PRO A 17 -34.86 -47.08 16.32
C PRO A 17 -35.86 -46.18 17.02
N MET A 18 -35.35 -45.14 17.64
CA MET A 18 -36.17 -44.13 18.31
C MET A 18 -37.12 -43.53 17.27
N SER A 19 -38.37 -43.35 17.61
CA SER A 19 -39.33 -42.74 16.68
C SER A 19 -38.86 -41.31 16.36
N ASP A 20 -39.17 -40.81 15.17
CA ASP A 20 -38.83 -39.45 14.75
C ASP A 20 -39.35 -38.41 15.75
N ALA A 21 -40.53 -38.66 16.36
CA ALA A 21 -41.11 -37.80 17.36
C ALA A 21 -40.29 -37.75 18.66
N ASP A 22 -39.80 -38.90 19.12
CA ASP A 22 -38.96 -38.99 20.34
C ASP A 22 -37.57 -38.41 20.08
N PHE A 23 -37.03 -38.61 18.88
CA PHE A 23 -35.76 -38.02 18.46
C PHE A 23 -35.85 -36.47 18.44
N ILE A 24 -36.93 -35.92 17.88
CA ILE A 24 -37.14 -34.46 17.85
C ILE A 24 -37.31 -33.92 19.25
N LYS A 25 -38.01 -34.62 20.14
CA LYS A 25 -38.25 -34.22 21.51
C LYS A 25 -36.97 -34.21 22.35
N GLU A 26 -36.07 -35.18 22.15
CA GLU A 26 -34.84 -35.31 22.90
C GLU A 26 -33.71 -34.44 22.36
N TYR A 27 -33.59 -34.30 21.03
CA TYR A 27 -32.52 -33.62 20.38
C TYR A 27 -32.94 -32.30 19.67
N GLY A 28 -34.23 -32.08 19.44
CA GLY A 28 -34.74 -30.89 18.76
C GLY A 28 -34.64 -29.60 19.57
N THR A 29 -34.61 -29.69 20.90
CA THR A 29 -34.53 -28.53 21.81
C THR A 29 -33.13 -28.26 22.34
N ARG A 30 -32.19 -29.17 22.16
CA ARG A 30 -30.78 -28.89 22.49
C ARG A 30 -30.21 -27.96 21.43
N ALA A 31 -29.73 -26.81 21.86
CA ALA A 31 -28.95 -25.94 21.02
C ALA A 31 -27.83 -26.79 20.38
N ARG A 32 -27.99 -27.10 19.12
CA ARG A 32 -26.98 -27.85 18.35
C ARG A 32 -25.72 -27.00 18.40
N ASN A 33 -24.67 -27.59 18.94
CA ASN A 33 -23.35 -26.98 18.83
C ASN A 33 -22.96 -27.00 17.34
N MET A 34 -23.39 -25.99 16.64
CA MET A 34 -23.11 -25.76 15.22
C MET A 34 -21.69 -25.18 15.08
N GLY A 35 -20.73 -25.76 15.79
CA GLY A 35 -19.35 -25.31 15.79
C GLY A 35 -18.72 -25.15 14.42
N PHE A 36 -19.35 -25.71 13.39
CA PHE A 36 -18.91 -25.56 12.00
C PHE A 36 -19.73 -24.49 11.22
N HIS A 37 -20.90 -24.09 11.73
CA HIS A 37 -21.75 -23.08 11.09
C HIS A 37 -21.68 -21.71 11.76
N SER A 38 -20.93 -21.58 12.84
CA SER A 38 -20.67 -20.28 13.46
C SER A 38 -19.62 -19.42 12.71
N LEU A 39 -19.24 -19.83 11.51
CA LEU A 39 -18.58 -18.93 10.56
C LEU A 39 -19.57 -17.92 9.92
N THR A 40 -20.85 -18.10 10.08
CA THR A 40 -21.79 -16.98 10.07
C THR A 40 -21.75 -16.31 11.45
N SER A 41 -20.55 -15.95 11.88
CA SER A 41 -20.45 -14.98 12.94
C SER A 41 -21.24 -13.77 12.48
N THR A 42 -22.19 -13.35 13.27
CA THR A 42 -22.61 -11.97 13.36
C THR A 42 -21.36 -11.21 13.81
N ALA A 43 -20.35 -11.16 12.91
CA ALA A 43 -19.20 -10.30 13.07
C ALA A 43 -19.85 -8.94 13.19
N ALA A 44 -19.81 -8.38 14.38
CA ALA A 44 -20.08 -6.98 14.58
C ALA A 44 -19.41 -6.28 13.40
N PRO A 45 -20.08 -5.36 12.70
CA PRO A 45 -19.53 -4.73 11.53
C PRO A 45 -18.18 -4.15 11.95
N THR A 46 -17.12 -4.84 11.60
CA THR A 46 -15.77 -4.36 11.84
C THR A 46 -15.73 -3.04 11.10
N MET A 47 -15.67 -1.94 11.85
CA MET A 47 -15.59 -0.61 11.26
C MET A 47 -14.35 -0.62 10.37
N ARG A 48 -14.60 -0.62 9.07
CA ARG A 48 -13.52 -0.55 8.09
C ARG A 48 -12.83 0.78 8.29
N ASN A 49 -11.55 0.73 8.59
CA ASN A 49 -10.69 1.91 8.73
C ASN A 49 -10.11 2.36 7.38
N THR A 50 -10.51 1.72 6.29
CA THR A 50 -9.98 1.95 4.95
C THR A 50 -11.03 2.57 4.04
N LEU A 51 -10.62 3.53 3.22
CA LEU A 51 -11.43 4.12 2.15
C LEU A 51 -10.90 3.63 0.81
N LYS A 52 -11.76 3.07 -0.02
CA LYS A 52 -11.36 2.59 -1.35
C LYS A 52 -11.31 3.74 -2.33
N VAL A 53 -10.17 3.90 -2.97
CA VAL A 53 -9.93 4.92 -3.99
C VAL A 53 -9.32 4.33 -5.25
N VAL A 54 -9.36 5.10 -6.31
CA VAL A 54 -8.76 4.76 -7.60
C VAL A 54 -8.04 5.98 -8.15
N VAL A 55 -6.91 5.78 -8.83
CA VAL A 55 -6.21 6.82 -9.57
C VAL A 55 -7.10 7.28 -10.72
N ASP A 56 -7.44 8.57 -10.79
CA ASP A 56 -8.42 9.10 -11.75
C ASP A 56 -7.95 8.96 -13.21
N ARG A 57 -6.69 9.28 -13.48
CA ARG A 57 -6.07 9.18 -14.81
C ARG A 57 -4.60 8.78 -14.72
N THR A 58 -4.08 8.21 -15.79
CA THR A 58 -2.64 7.91 -15.89
C THR A 58 -1.85 9.20 -15.79
N THR A 59 -0.93 9.26 -14.84
CA THR A 59 -0.13 10.45 -14.54
C THR A 59 1.29 10.02 -14.21
N THR A 60 2.28 10.73 -14.78
CA THR A 60 3.69 10.56 -14.41
C THR A 60 4.02 11.58 -13.34
N LEU A 61 4.47 11.11 -12.20
CA LEU A 61 4.73 11.87 -10.99
C LEU A 61 6.21 11.89 -10.67
N LYS A 62 6.65 13.00 -10.13
CA LYS A 62 7.91 13.20 -9.44
C LYS A 62 7.63 13.38 -7.95
N GLU A 63 8.68 13.39 -7.16
CA GLU A 63 8.58 13.80 -5.76
C GLU A 63 8.01 15.22 -5.64
N GLY A 64 6.99 15.38 -4.80
CA GLY A 64 6.26 16.63 -4.60
C GLY A 64 5.10 16.89 -5.56
N ASP A 65 4.94 16.10 -6.61
CA ASP A 65 3.81 16.24 -7.53
C ASP A 65 2.49 15.78 -6.89
N ASN A 66 1.38 16.29 -7.42
CA ASN A 66 0.06 15.92 -6.96
C ASN A 66 -0.63 14.94 -7.91
N VAL A 67 -1.35 13.99 -7.35
CA VAL A 67 -2.19 13.03 -8.08
C VAL A 67 -3.64 13.15 -7.62
N VAL A 68 -4.55 13.02 -8.56
CA VAL A 68 -5.99 12.98 -8.27
C VAL A 68 -6.43 11.55 -8.06
N LEU A 69 -6.97 11.29 -6.88
CA LEU A 69 -7.61 10.03 -6.51
C LEU A 69 -9.12 10.23 -6.49
N ARG A 70 -9.87 9.22 -6.89
CA ARG A 70 -11.32 9.25 -6.90
C ARG A 70 -11.87 8.22 -5.92
N LEU A 71 -12.76 8.66 -5.04
CA LEU A 71 -13.38 7.82 -4.04
C LEU A 71 -14.36 6.83 -4.68
N LEU A 72 -14.26 5.54 -4.38
CA LEU A 72 -15.12 4.49 -4.95
C LEU A 72 -16.41 4.24 -4.16
N GLU A 73 -16.42 4.59 -2.90
CA GLU A 73 -17.58 4.40 -2.00
C GLU A 73 -17.80 5.68 -1.17
N THR A 74 -19.01 5.87 -0.68
CA THR A 74 -19.29 6.98 0.24
C THR A 74 -18.55 6.76 1.55
N ALA A 75 -17.87 7.79 2.04
CA ALA A 75 -17.11 7.74 3.28
C ALA A 75 -17.61 8.77 4.29
N LYS A 76 -17.29 8.55 5.56
CA LYS A 76 -17.44 9.56 6.62
C LYS A 76 -16.06 9.88 7.17
N VAL A 77 -15.70 11.16 7.16
CA VAL A 77 -14.44 11.65 7.72
C VAL A 77 -14.78 12.80 8.66
N GLN A 78 -14.37 12.70 9.91
CA GLN A 78 -14.68 13.70 10.95
C GLN A 78 -16.18 14.08 11.04
N GLY A 79 -17.07 13.09 10.83
CA GLY A 79 -18.51 13.32 10.88
C GLY A 79 -19.14 13.83 9.56
N LEU A 80 -18.34 14.34 8.64
CA LEU A 80 -18.83 14.79 7.34
C LEU A 80 -18.91 13.63 6.36
N ARG A 81 -19.98 13.60 5.56
CA ARG A 81 -20.20 12.59 4.53
C ARG A 81 -19.56 13.02 3.22
N ILE A 82 -18.60 12.24 2.74
CA ILE A 82 -17.95 12.44 1.45
C ILE A 82 -18.66 11.56 0.43
N PRO A 83 -19.24 12.12 -0.63
CA PRO A 83 -19.97 11.35 -1.63
C PRO A 83 -19.01 10.43 -2.42
N ARG A 84 -19.57 9.37 -2.98
CA ARG A 84 -18.88 8.56 -3.99
C ARG A 84 -18.46 9.43 -5.17
N GLN A 85 -17.35 9.12 -5.82
CA GLN A 85 -16.76 9.84 -6.95
C GLN A 85 -16.11 11.19 -6.58
N SER A 86 -16.08 11.59 -5.30
CA SER A 86 -15.31 12.75 -4.87
C SER A 86 -13.85 12.63 -5.26
N ARG A 87 -13.26 13.73 -5.69
CA ARG A 87 -11.86 13.86 -6.07
C ARG A 87 -11.04 14.28 -4.87
N LEU A 88 -10.00 13.52 -4.58
CA LEU A 88 -9.06 13.75 -3.49
C LEU A 88 -7.70 14.03 -4.09
N ILE A 89 -7.03 15.07 -3.63
CA ILE A 89 -5.68 15.42 -4.10
C ILE A 89 -4.67 14.87 -3.11
N ALA A 90 -3.78 13.99 -3.60
CA ALA A 90 -2.69 13.44 -2.82
C ALA A 90 -1.35 13.97 -3.32
N SER A 91 -0.44 14.31 -2.42
CA SER A 91 0.94 14.64 -2.73
C SER A 91 1.81 13.38 -2.74
N ALA A 92 2.66 13.25 -3.74
CA ALA A 92 3.57 12.12 -3.90
C ALA A 92 4.91 12.37 -3.21
N LYS A 93 5.38 11.42 -2.42
CA LYS A 93 6.72 11.38 -1.82
C LYS A 93 7.37 10.05 -2.15
N ILE A 94 8.60 10.05 -2.64
CA ILE A 94 9.30 8.84 -3.04
C ILE A 94 10.33 8.49 -1.96
N GLU A 95 10.10 7.38 -1.27
CA GLU A 95 10.99 6.86 -0.24
C GLU A 95 11.36 5.39 -0.55
N GLY A 96 12.66 5.14 -0.71
CA GLY A 96 13.15 3.81 -1.04
C GLY A 96 12.54 3.28 -2.35
N ASN A 97 11.84 2.16 -2.25
CA ASN A 97 11.19 1.48 -3.36
C ASN A 97 9.68 1.72 -3.43
N ARG A 98 9.15 2.71 -2.68
CA ARG A 98 7.72 3.02 -2.64
C ARG A 98 7.44 4.50 -2.83
N MET A 99 6.31 4.77 -3.46
CA MET A 99 5.76 6.11 -3.59
C MET A 99 4.60 6.27 -2.61
N HIS A 100 4.83 7.07 -1.58
CA HIS A 100 3.82 7.44 -0.59
C HIS A 100 2.92 8.53 -1.15
N LEU A 101 1.62 8.38 -0.99
CA LEU A 101 0.62 9.34 -1.39
C LEU A 101 -0.11 9.84 -0.14
N LEU A 102 0.04 11.12 0.16
CA LEU A 102 -0.45 11.74 1.38
C LEU A 102 -1.54 12.76 1.05
N ILE A 103 -2.67 12.70 1.75
CA ILE A 103 -3.76 13.67 1.64
C ILE A 103 -3.82 14.45 2.95
N LYS A 104 -3.64 15.77 2.85
CA LYS A 104 -3.63 16.69 4.00
C LYS A 104 -4.95 17.39 4.22
N SER A 105 -5.75 17.52 3.18
CA SER A 105 -7.06 18.16 3.25
C SER A 105 -8.00 17.59 2.20
N ILE A 106 -9.29 17.65 2.49
CA ILE A 106 -10.38 17.27 1.59
C ILE A 106 -11.36 18.44 1.52
N GLU A 107 -11.76 18.79 0.31
CA GLU A 107 -12.84 19.73 0.09
C GLU A 107 -14.14 18.96 -0.13
N VAL A 108 -15.20 19.33 0.57
CA VAL A 108 -16.56 18.78 0.42
C VAL A 108 -17.57 19.89 0.61
N ASP A 109 -18.40 20.14 -0.39
CA ASP A 109 -19.49 21.13 -0.35
C ASP A 109 -19.04 22.51 0.12
N GLY A 110 -17.87 22.96 -0.35
CA GLY A 110 -17.29 24.26 0.02
C GLY A 110 -16.56 24.27 1.38
N HIS A 111 -16.50 23.15 2.09
CA HIS A 111 -15.78 23.02 3.36
C HIS A 111 -14.43 22.31 3.15
N ILE A 112 -13.37 22.93 3.65
CA ILE A 112 -12.03 22.32 3.68
C ILE A 112 -11.80 21.66 5.04
N ILE A 113 -11.62 20.35 5.04
CA ILE A 113 -11.37 19.55 6.24
C ILE A 113 -9.92 19.13 6.23
N ALA A 114 -9.18 19.48 7.28
CA ALA A 114 -7.84 18.98 7.49
C ALA A 114 -7.90 17.49 7.87
N VAL A 115 -7.17 16.67 7.12
CA VAL A 115 -7.09 15.21 7.35
C VAL A 115 -5.64 14.77 7.27
N LYS A 116 -5.36 13.58 7.79
CA LYS A 116 -4.09 12.89 7.58
C LYS A 116 -4.41 11.51 7.04
N LEU A 117 -4.39 11.34 5.71
CA LEU A 117 -4.64 10.05 5.09
C LEU A 117 -3.43 9.62 4.29
N SER A 118 -3.00 8.39 4.49
CA SER A 118 -1.94 7.73 3.72
C SER A 118 -2.55 6.69 2.79
N ALA A 119 -2.01 6.57 1.58
CA ALA A 119 -2.42 5.53 0.65
C ALA A 119 -1.64 4.25 0.90
N TYR A 120 -2.37 3.14 0.90
CA TYR A 120 -1.88 1.78 0.99
C TYR A 120 -2.15 1.05 -0.32
N ASP A 121 -1.21 0.25 -0.75
CA ASP A 121 -1.38 -0.59 -1.91
C ASP A 121 -2.28 -1.81 -1.59
N THR A 122 -2.63 -2.56 -2.61
CA THR A 122 -3.40 -3.81 -2.49
C THR A 122 -2.64 -4.92 -1.75
N ASP A 123 -1.32 -4.78 -1.58
CA ASP A 123 -0.47 -5.64 -0.77
C ASP A 123 -0.56 -5.35 0.75
N GLY A 124 -1.32 -4.32 1.15
CA GLY A 124 -1.49 -3.90 2.53
C GLY A 124 -0.33 -3.09 3.10
N GLN A 125 0.62 -2.67 2.28
CA GLN A 125 1.73 -1.83 2.69
C GLN A 125 1.49 -0.36 2.32
N GLU A 126 2.04 0.55 3.12
CA GLU A 126 1.95 1.99 2.84
C GLU A 126 2.75 2.36 1.59
N GLY A 127 2.14 3.13 0.71
CA GLY A 127 2.74 3.56 -0.56
C GLY A 127 2.63 2.52 -1.67
N VAL A 128 2.75 2.99 -2.90
CA VAL A 128 2.72 2.17 -4.13
C VAL A 128 4.12 1.65 -4.43
N TYR A 129 4.26 0.37 -4.67
CA TYR A 129 5.54 -0.24 -5.04
C TYR A 129 6.03 0.29 -6.40
N ILE A 130 7.31 0.65 -6.47
CA ILE A 130 7.98 1.12 -7.68
C ILE A 130 8.92 0.01 -8.19
N PRO A 131 8.56 -0.72 -9.24
CA PRO A 131 9.43 -1.75 -9.79
C PRO A 131 10.71 -1.12 -10.37
N GLY A 132 11.86 -1.76 -10.16
CA GLY A 132 13.15 -1.26 -10.63
C GLY A 132 13.74 -0.10 -9.81
N SER A 133 13.21 0.16 -8.63
CA SER A 133 13.72 1.22 -7.74
C SER A 133 15.12 0.92 -7.19
N GLU A 134 15.55 -0.32 -7.18
CA GLU A 134 16.90 -0.71 -6.78
C GLU A 134 17.93 -0.13 -7.74
N ASP A 135 17.68 -0.20 -9.04
CA ASP A 135 18.52 0.43 -10.08
C ASP A 135 18.55 1.95 -9.95
N ILE A 136 17.43 2.55 -9.55
CA ILE A 136 17.29 4.00 -9.33
C ILE A 136 18.12 4.44 -8.11
N ASN A 137 18.17 3.66 -7.05
CA ASN A 137 18.97 3.94 -5.86
C ASN A 137 20.46 3.80 -6.17
N ALA A 138 20.86 2.79 -6.93
CA ALA A 138 22.21 2.62 -7.42
C ALA A 138 22.66 3.80 -8.32
N LEU A 139 21.80 4.28 -9.21
CA LEU A 139 22.07 5.45 -10.04
C LEU A 139 22.20 6.75 -9.22
N LYS A 140 21.41 6.91 -8.16
CA LYS A 140 21.54 8.03 -7.22
C LYS A 140 22.89 8.01 -6.50
N GLU A 141 23.35 6.85 -6.08
CA GLU A 141 24.61 6.65 -5.38
C GLU A 141 25.80 6.89 -6.30
N VAL A 142 25.77 6.34 -7.51
CA VAL A 142 26.79 6.58 -8.54
C VAL A 142 26.84 8.07 -8.90
N GLY A 143 25.69 8.73 -9.10
CA GLY A 143 25.62 10.17 -9.39
C GLY A 143 26.16 11.04 -8.25
N ALA A 144 26.01 10.62 -7.00
CA ALA A 144 26.58 11.32 -5.84
C ALA A 144 28.12 11.17 -5.78
N ASN A 145 28.63 9.98 -6.12
CA ASN A 145 30.06 9.68 -6.06
C ASN A 145 30.86 10.30 -7.24
N ILE A 146 30.27 10.35 -8.44
CA ILE A 146 30.90 11.01 -9.60
C ILE A 146 31.08 12.50 -9.37
N GLY A 147 30.12 13.15 -8.68
CA GLY A 147 30.25 14.58 -8.34
C GLY A 147 31.37 14.89 -7.35
N GLY A 148 31.71 13.94 -6.48
CA GLY A 148 32.80 14.08 -5.50
C GLY A 148 34.18 13.81 -6.07
N SER A 149 34.30 12.88 -7.03
CA SER A 149 35.62 12.45 -7.55
C SER A 149 36.10 13.24 -8.78
N MET A 150 35.20 13.90 -9.52
CA MET A 150 35.59 14.76 -10.66
C MET A 150 36.32 16.07 -10.23
N GLY A 151 36.27 16.40 -8.95
CA GLY A 151 36.93 17.64 -8.44
C GLY A 151 38.43 17.55 -8.22
N THR A 152 39.04 16.35 -8.27
CA THR A 152 40.41 16.17 -7.77
C THR A 152 41.45 15.73 -8.80
N SER A 153 41.13 15.55 -10.07
CA SER A 153 42.05 14.92 -11.01
C SER A 153 42.49 15.74 -12.24
N PHE A 154 42.21 17.03 -12.28
CA PHE A 154 42.74 17.86 -13.39
C PHE A 154 43.72 18.91 -12.87
N THR A 155 44.93 18.44 -12.63
CA THR A 155 46.12 19.34 -12.45
C THR A 155 46.63 19.66 -13.85
N PHE A 156 46.22 20.79 -14.44
CA PHE A 156 46.87 21.34 -15.62
C PHE A 156 47.83 22.43 -15.21
N ALA A 157 49.00 22.32 -15.78
CA ALA A 157 50.26 22.96 -15.50
C ALA A 157 50.32 24.50 -15.66
N SER A 158 50.92 25.16 -14.76
CA SER A 158 52.06 26.04 -14.75
C SER A 158 52.11 27.29 -15.65
N SER A 159 50.99 27.91 -16.08
CA SER A 159 51.04 29.27 -16.67
C SER A 159 49.85 30.12 -16.16
N ALA A 160 50.12 31.40 -15.83
CA ALA A 160 49.08 32.29 -15.30
C ALA A 160 47.90 32.53 -16.25
N LYS A 161 48.09 32.36 -17.56
CA LYS A 161 47.02 32.41 -18.54
C LYS A 161 46.18 31.12 -18.54
N ASP A 162 46.76 29.98 -18.25
CA ASP A 162 46.08 28.69 -18.16
C ASP A 162 45.25 28.56 -16.88
N GLN A 163 45.62 29.28 -15.82
CA GLN A 163 44.83 29.36 -14.59
C GLN A 163 43.49 30.03 -14.78
N ILE A 164 43.43 31.14 -15.52
CA ILE A 164 42.14 31.84 -15.76
C ILE A 164 41.22 30.99 -16.64
N ILE A 165 41.75 30.31 -17.65
CA ILE A 165 41.02 29.42 -18.51
C ILE A 165 40.55 28.18 -17.73
N SER A 166 41.39 27.66 -16.83
CA SER A 166 41.07 26.50 -16.01
C SER A 166 40.01 26.81 -14.95
N GLU A 167 40.00 28.02 -14.37
CA GLU A 167 38.96 28.44 -13.42
C GLU A 167 37.61 28.66 -14.12
N ALA A 168 37.58 29.30 -15.30
CA ALA A 168 36.38 29.43 -16.09
C ALA A 168 35.84 28.08 -16.55
N ALA A 169 36.70 27.18 -17.00
CA ALA A 169 36.33 25.82 -17.36
C ALA A 169 35.83 25.00 -16.17
N ARG A 170 36.44 25.15 -14.99
CA ARG A 170 35.95 24.52 -13.74
C ARG A 170 34.57 25.02 -13.34
N GLY A 171 34.33 26.32 -13.43
CA GLY A 171 33.02 26.91 -13.14
C GLY A 171 31.93 26.39 -14.06
N VAL A 172 32.19 26.27 -15.36
CA VAL A 172 31.24 25.71 -16.35
C VAL A 172 31.03 24.22 -16.12
N MET A 173 32.10 23.46 -15.84
CA MET A 173 32.00 22.01 -15.55
C MET A 173 31.26 21.74 -14.23
N GLN A 174 31.52 22.55 -13.19
CA GLN A 174 30.78 22.43 -11.94
C GLN A 174 29.32 22.76 -12.10
N GLY A 175 28.97 23.82 -12.83
CA GLY A 175 27.57 24.15 -13.14
C GLY A 175 26.88 23.09 -13.97
N ALA A 176 27.55 22.57 -15.00
CA ALA A 176 27.00 21.48 -15.83
C ALA A 176 26.83 20.18 -15.04
N SER A 177 27.78 19.80 -14.18
CA SER A 177 27.67 18.60 -13.35
C SER A 177 26.57 18.71 -12.30
N GLN A 178 26.36 19.89 -11.69
CA GLN A 178 25.24 20.12 -10.77
C GLN A 178 23.89 20.01 -11.47
N LEU A 179 23.76 20.54 -12.69
CA LEU A 179 22.53 20.41 -13.48
C LEU A 179 22.27 18.96 -13.90
N LEU A 180 23.30 18.23 -14.29
CA LEU A 180 23.19 16.81 -14.61
C LEU A 180 22.83 15.98 -13.38
N GLN A 181 23.46 16.21 -12.24
CA GLN A 181 23.13 15.56 -10.98
C GLN A 181 21.66 15.81 -10.57
N LYS A 182 21.19 17.05 -10.69
CA LYS A 182 19.78 17.39 -10.42
C LYS A 182 18.84 16.68 -11.37
N LYS A 183 19.18 16.55 -12.63
CA LYS A 183 18.37 15.88 -13.64
C LYS A 183 18.36 14.35 -13.47
N LEU A 184 19.48 13.75 -13.10
CA LEU A 184 19.62 12.32 -12.81
C LEU A 184 18.93 11.91 -11.50
N ARG A 185 18.83 12.81 -10.53
CA ARG A 185 18.14 12.58 -9.24
C ARG A 185 16.62 12.57 -9.34
N THR A 186 16.04 13.04 -10.44
CA THR A 186 14.59 13.16 -10.55
C THR A 186 13.97 11.83 -11.00
N VAL A 187 13.58 11.03 -10.03
CA VAL A 187 12.79 9.80 -10.27
C VAL A 187 11.41 10.19 -10.76
N LYS A 188 11.00 9.57 -11.87
CA LYS A 188 9.64 9.70 -12.42
C LYS A 188 8.94 8.37 -12.34
N VAL A 189 7.75 8.36 -11.74
CA VAL A 189 6.93 7.16 -11.58
C VAL A 189 5.61 7.37 -12.31
N THR A 190 5.22 6.45 -13.17
CA THR A 190 3.94 6.52 -13.87
C THR A 190 2.90 5.68 -13.14
N LEU A 191 1.90 6.33 -12.55
CA LEU A 191 0.70 5.69 -12.02
C LEU A 191 -0.34 5.55 -13.12
N LYS A 192 -0.81 4.33 -13.33
CA LYS A 192 -1.87 4.06 -14.31
C LYS A 192 -3.23 4.50 -13.76
N GLY A 193 -4.05 5.14 -14.59
CA GLY A 193 -5.45 5.38 -14.29
C GLY A 193 -6.18 4.06 -14.03
N GLY A 194 -7.11 4.07 -13.06
CA GLY A 194 -7.80 2.85 -12.64
C GLY A 194 -7.05 2.02 -11.58
N TYR A 195 -5.83 2.38 -11.20
CA TYR A 195 -5.10 1.69 -10.13
C TYR A 195 -5.81 1.89 -8.79
N ARG A 196 -6.10 0.79 -8.10
CA ARG A 196 -6.87 0.79 -6.84
C ARG A 196 -5.95 0.89 -5.65
N LEU A 197 -6.35 1.71 -4.68
CA LEU A 197 -5.63 1.95 -3.43
C LEU A 197 -6.61 2.01 -2.26
N PHE A 198 -6.08 1.88 -1.08
CA PHE A 198 -6.79 2.09 0.17
C PHE A 198 -6.23 3.33 0.87
N LEU A 199 -7.09 4.21 1.36
CA LEU A 199 -6.67 5.29 2.24
C LEU A 199 -6.94 4.88 3.68
N VAL A 200 -5.96 5.11 4.52
CA VAL A 200 -6.01 4.87 5.96
C VAL A 200 -5.66 6.16 6.68
N GLN A 201 -6.30 6.41 7.80
CA GLN A 201 -5.96 7.55 8.63
C GLN A 201 -4.60 7.31 9.27
N SER A 202 -3.64 8.17 8.95
CA SER A 202 -2.33 8.18 9.60
C SER A 202 -2.46 8.74 11.02
N LYS A 203 -1.77 8.15 11.95
CA LYS A 203 -1.69 8.62 13.34
C LYS A 203 -0.90 9.92 13.49
#